data_315d7e027b978fd5c0dffcd9c6b007fa
#
_entry.id   315d7e027b978fd5c0dffcd9c6b007fa
#
_cell.length_a   1.000
_cell.length_b   1.000
_cell.length_c   1.000
_cell.angle_alpha   90.00
_cell.angle_beta   90.00
_cell.angle_gamma   90.00
#
_symmetry.space_group_name_H-M   'P 1'
#
loop_
_entity.id
_entity.type
_entity.pdbx_description
1 polymer ?
#
loop_
_entity_poly.entity_id
_entity_poly.type
_entity_poly.pdbx_seq_one_letter_code
_entity_poly.pdbx_strand_id
1 'polypeptide(L)'
;MKKLYVDDQQIREYVNKISYQMYKDNWRPDYIVGLTRGGLVPAVYMSHMLDIPMETLKVALRDGTGGESNGWMAEDAFGYIDASAIPRPKGEPTSDPALRKNILILDDINDTGATLDWIIEDWQGVNLPNDPAWADIWGNNVRFAVLFDNLSSKFSRKVDYSAVEINKAEEDVWIVYPWER
;
A
#
# COMPACT_ATOMS: atom_id res chain seq x y z
N MET A 1 -0.03 12.41 25.79
CA MET A 1 0.28 12.15 24.37
C MET A 1 1.32 13.16 23.90
N LYS A 2 2.49 12.70 23.55
CA LYS A 2 3.58 13.51 23.00
C LYS A 2 3.33 13.82 21.55
N LYS A 3 3.61 15.04 21.10
CA LYS A 3 3.55 15.41 19.69
C LYS A 3 4.92 15.37 19.04
N LEU A 4 5.05 14.69 17.92
CA LEU A 4 6.22 14.69 17.07
C LEU A 4 5.89 15.47 15.79
N TYR A 5 6.52 16.62 15.64
CA TYR A 5 6.33 17.46 14.46
C TYR A 5 7.32 17.07 13.37
N VAL A 6 6.80 16.85 12.19
CA VAL A 6 7.59 16.51 10.99
C VAL A 6 7.52 17.66 10.02
N ASP A 7 8.64 18.02 9.42
CA ASP A 7 8.70 19.06 8.39
C ASP A 7 8.76 18.46 6.97
N ASP A 8 8.65 19.31 5.96
CA ASP A 8 8.63 18.87 4.56
C ASP A 8 9.97 18.25 4.12
N GLN A 9 11.09 18.73 4.64
CA GLN A 9 12.39 18.16 4.36
C GLN A 9 12.49 16.72 4.89
N GLN A 10 12.01 16.49 6.12
CA GLN A 10 11.97 15.15 6.69
C GLN A 10 11.08 14.20 5.89
N ILE A 11 9.93 14.69 5.38
CA ILE A 11 9.08 13.88 4.48
C ILE A 11 9.85 13.44 3.25
N ARG A 12 10.60 14.34 2.62
CA ARG A 12 11.44 14.02 1.45
C ARG A 12 12.54 13.02 1.78
N GLU A 13 13.17 13.15 2.94
CA GLU A 13 14.18 12.20 3.42
C GLU A 13 13.57 10.81 3.67
N TYR A 14 12.36 10.74 4.23
CA TYR A 14 11.65 9.48 4.44
C TYR A 14 11.27 8.79 3.12
N VAL A 15 10.78 9.56 2.15
CA VAL A 15 10.50 9.05 0.81
C VAL A 15 11.78 8.51 0.15
N ASN A 16 12.90 9.21 0.27
CA ASN A 16 14.22 8.75 -0.19
C ASN A 16 14.62 7.42 0.48
N LYS A 17 14.43 7.33 1.78
CA LYS A 17 14.78 6.13 2.55
C LYS A 17 13.97 4.90 2.09
N ILE A 18 12.68 5.06 1.86
CA ILE A 18 11.81 4.00 1.32
C ILE A 18 12.25 3.62 -0.09
N SER A 19 12.51 4.60 -0.95
CA SER A 19 12.96 4.37 -2.33
C SER A 19 14.29 3.61 -2.38
N TYR A 20 15.20 3.90 -1.47
CA TYR A 20 16.46 3.18 -1.36
C TYR A 20 16.26 1.72 -0.91
N GLN A 21 15.32 1.45 -0.01
CA GLN A 21 14.97 0.08 0.38
C GLN A 21 14.45 -0.72 -0.81
N MET A 22 13.56 -0.13 -1.62
CA MET A 22 13.07 -0.75 -2.85
C MET A 22 14.20 -1.03 -3.85
N TYR A 23 15.10 -0.07 -4.01
CA TYR A 23 16.27 -0.23 -4.88
C TYR A 23 17.17 -1.40 -4.44
N LYS A 24 17.41 -1.51 -3.14
CA LYS A 24 18.22 -2.64 -2.58
C LYS A 24 17.55 -3.99 -2.81
N ASP A 25 16.22 -4.04 -2.79
CA ASP A 25 15.45 -5.25 -3.07
C ASP A 25 15.34 -5.55 -4.58
N ASN A 26 15.92 -4.70 -5.42
CA ASN A 26 15.74 -4.77 -6.88
C ASN A 26 14.26 -4.86 -7.28
N TRP A 27 13.42 -4.08 -6.61
CA TRP A 27 11.99 -4.04 -6.82
C TRP A 27 11.54 -2.62 -7.18
N ARG A 28 10.78 -2.50 -8.28
CA ARG A 28 10.26 -1.23 -8.77
C ARG A 28 8.76 -1.39 -9.05
N PRO A 29 7.89 -0.55 -8.50
CA PRO A 29 6.47 -0.57 -8.84
C PRO A 29 6.21 -0.07 -10.27
N ASP A 30 5.21 -0.63 -10.90
CA ASP A 30 4.66 -0.11 -12.15
C ASP A 30 3.85 1.17 -11.90
N TYR A 31 3.19 1.24 -10.75
CA TYR A 31 2.58 2.47 -10.24
C TYR A 31 2.49 2.46 -8.70
N ILE A 32 2.33 3.68 -8.16
CA ILE A 32 2.20 3.95 -6.74
C ILE A 32 0.74 4.28 -6.44
N VAL A 33 0.19 3.71 -5.38
CA VAL A 33 -1.15 4.04 -4.88
C VAL A 33 -1.01 4.83 -3.58
N GLY A 34 -1.28 6.14 -3.64
CA GLY A 34 -1.32 6.99 -2.45
C GLY A 34 -2.68 6.90 -1.77
N LEU A 35 -2.69 6.55 -0.49
CA LEU A 35 -3.92 6.51 0.28
C LEU A 35 -4.35 7.92 0.69
N THR A 36 -5.60 8.29 0.40
CA THR A 36 -6.12 9.59 0.80
C THR A 36 -6.39 9.60 2.32
N ARG A 37 -6.04 10.66 2.99
CA ARG A 37 -5.33 11.85 2.52
C ARG A 37 -3.83 11.80 2.80
N GLY A 38 -3.42 11.16 3.91
CA GLY A 38 -2.06 11.22 4.45
C GLY A 38 -0.98 10.69 3.50
N GLY A 39 -1.31 9.67 2.71
CA GLY A 39 -0.40 9.07 1.76
C GLY A 39 -0.19 9.85 0.45
N LEU A 40 -1.00 10.89 0.18
CA LEU A 40 -0.93 11.60 -1.11
C LEU A 40 0.37 12.38 -1.29
N VAL A 41 0.79 13.14 -0.29
CA VAL A 41 2.00 13.97 -0.41
C VAL A 41 3.25 13.12 -0.61
N PRO A 42 3.52 12.09 0.22
CA PRO A 42 4.65 11.20 -0.03
C PRO A 42 4.56 10.45 -1.36
N ALA A 43 3.36 10.07 -1.81
CA ALA A 43 3.18 9.42 -3.11
C ALA A 43 3.52 10.36 -4.28
N VAL A 44 3.11 11.62 -4.22
CA VAL A 44 3.49 12.63 -5.22
C VAL A 44 5.01 12.81 -5.27
N TYR A 45 5.66 12.95 -4.13
CA TYR A 45 7.12 13.09 -4.09
C TYR A 45 7.83 11.87 -4.68
N MET A 46 7.42 10.68 -4.30
CA MET A 46 8.01 9.45 -4.81
C MET A 46 7.76 9.28 -6.32
N SER A 47 6.55 9.55 -6.78
CA SER A 47 6.17 9.47 -8.18
C SER A 47 7.06 10.37 -9.05
N HIS A 48 7.25 11.63 -8.66
CA HIS A 48 8.12 12.55 -9.40
C HIS A 48 9.60 12.18 -9.31
N MET A 49 10.06 11.78 -8.13
CA MET A 49 11.47 11.43 -7.92
C MET A 49 11.90 10.20 -8.71
N LEU A 50 11.02 9.21 -8.84
CA LEU A 50 11.33 7.93 -9.50
C LEU A 50 10.77 7.85 -10.94
N ASP A 51 10.04 8.86 -11.39
CA ASP A 51 9.31 8.85 -12.67
C ASP A 51 8.40 7.62 -12.80
N ILE A 52 7.58 7.40 -11.77
CA ILE A 52 6.61 6.31 -11.69
C ILE A 52 5.21 6.91 -11.64
N PRO A 53 4.23 6.43 -12.44
CA PRO A 53 2.84 6.88 -12.34
C PRO A 53 2.27 6.66 -10.93
N MET A 54 1.35 7.51 -10.51
CA MET A 54 0.61 7.33 -9.27
C MET A 54 -0.90 7.37 -9.47
N GLU A 55 -1.58 6.65 -8.61
CA GLU A 55 -3.03 6.63 -8.45
C GLU A 55 -3.39 6.91 -7.01
N THR A 56 -4.65 7.15 -6.75
CA THR A 56 -5.17 7.38 -5.40
C THR A 56 -6.21 6.35 -5.02
N LEU A 57 -6.27 6.03 -3.74
CA LEU A 57 -7.29 5.16 -3.17
C LEU A 57 -7.82 5.77 -1.87
N LYS A 58 -9.14 5.90 -1.77
CA LYS A 58 -9.79 6.40 -0.55
C LYS A 58 -10.14 5.23 0.36
N VAL A 59 -9.59 5.28 1.58
CA VAL A 59 -9.98 4.39 2.68
C VAL A 59 -10.35 5.25 3.89
N ALA A 60 -11.63 5.30 4.25
CA ALA A 60 -12.15 6.16 5.30
C ALA A 60 -12.90 5.33 6.35
N LEU A 61 -12.17 4.63 7.20
CA LEU A 61 -12.75 3.76 8.21
C LEU A 61 -13.36 4.53 9.40
N ARG A 62 -12.87 5.77 9.65
CA ARG A 62 -13.25 6.54 10.84
C ARG A 62 -14.61 7.23 10.73
N ASP A 63 -15.02 7.61 9.54
CA ASP A 63 -16.28 8.29 9.28
C ASP A 63 -17.45 7.35 8.92
N GLY A 64 -17.20 6.05 8.91
CA GLY A 64 -18.20 5.03 8.61
C GLY A 64 -18.61 4.96 7.13
N THR A 65 -17.99 5.76 6.25
CA THR A 65 -18.30 5.73 4.81
C THR A 65 -17.59 4.60 4.07
N GLY A 66 -16.65 3.90 4.72
CA GLY A 66 -15.84 2.87 4.10
C GLY A 66 -14.79 3.43 3.15
N GLY A 67 -14.36 2.63 2.20
CA GLY A 67 -13.39 2.99 1.17
C GLY A 67 -14.00 2.98 -0.22
N GLU A 68 -13.21 3.36 -1.20
CA GLU A 68 -13.48 3.10 -2.61
C GLU A 68 -12.97 1.72 -2.99
N SER A 69 -13.81 0.93 -3.65
CA SER A 69 -13.36 -0.31 -4.28
C SER A 69 -12.81 0.02 -5.67
N ASN A 70 -11.56 -0.36 -5.92
CA ASN A 70 -10.89 -0.20 -7.20
C ASN A 70 -10.59 -1.58 -7.79
N GLY A 71 -11.60 -2.19 -8.40
CA GLY A 71 -11.50 -3.53 -8.97
C GLY A 71 -10.37 -3.69 -9.98
N TRP A 72 -10.09 -2.66 -10.79
CA TRP A 72 -9.01 -2.68 -11.77
C TRP A 72 -7.61 -2.77 -11.11
N MET A 73 -7.41 -2.17 -9.93
CA MET A 73 -6.15 -2.33 -9.19
C MET A 73 -6.00 -3.77 -8.67
N ALA A 74 -7.08 -4.34 -8.18
CA ALA A 74 -7.10 -5.74 -7.75
C ALA A 74 -6.85 -6.70 -8.92
N GLU A 75 -7.39 -6.42 -10.10
CA GLU A 75 -7.12 -7.18 -11.33
C GLU A 75 -5.65 -7.10 -11.74
N ASP A 76 -5.06 -5.92 -11.70
CA ASP A 76 -3.64 -5.70 -11.95
C ASP A 76 -2.75 -6.47 -10.96
N ALA A 77 -3.12 -6.45 -9.68
CA ALA A 77 -2.40 -7.15 -8.62
C ALA A 77 -2.45 -8.67 -8.82
N PHE A 78 -3.62 -9.18 -9.18
CA PHE A 78 -3.89 -10.61 -9.32
C PHE A 78 -3.34 -11.19 -10.62
N GLY A 79 -3.15 -10.35 -11.64
CA GLY A 79 -2.86 -10.83 -13.00
C GLY A 79 -4.07 -11.55 -13.58
N TYR A 80 -5.26 -10.94 -13.44
CA TYR A 80 -6.52 -11.53 -13.84
C TYR A 80 -6.59 -11.76 -15.34
N ILE A 81 -7.08 -12.94 -15.70
CA ILE A 81 -7.33 -13.31 -17.08
C ILE A 81 -8.84 -13.35 -17.29
N ASP A 82 -9.35 -12.49 -18.17
CA ASP A 82 -10.75 -12.54 -18.56
C ASP A 82 -11.00 -13.80 -19.40
N ALA A 83 -11.64 -14.78 -18.81
CA ALA A 83 -11.97 -16.04 -19.45
C ALA A 83 -12.97 -15.88 -20.61
N SER A 84 -13.68 -14.73 -20.70
CA SER A 84 -14.58 -14.46 -21.82
C SER A 84 -13.83 -14.00 -23.08
N ALA A 85 -12.62 -13.45 -22.91
CA ALA A 85 -11.80 -12.93 -24.01
C ALA A 85 -10.98 -14.01 -24.73
N ILE A 86 -10.66 -15.12 -24.05
CA ILE A 86 -9.83 -16.21 -24.57
C ILE A 86 -10.45 -17.55 -24.17
N PRO A 87 -10.86 -18.39 -25.13
CA PRO A 87 -11.32 -19.75 -24.82
C PRO A 87 -10.22 -20.53 -24.11
N ARG A 88 -10.51 -21.05 -22.89
CA ARG A 88 -9.56 -21.81 -22.09
C ARG A 88 -10.10 -23.19 -21.75
N PRO A 89 -9.23 -24.21 -21.65
CA PRO A 89 -9.61 -25.51 -21.10
C PRO A 89 -10.11 -25.37 -19.66
N LYS A 90 -11.05 -26.22 -19.28
CA LYS A 90 -11.52 -26.29 -17.87
C LYS A 90 -10.35 -26.63 -16.97
N GLY A 91 -10.17 -25.81 -15.90
CA GLY A 91 -9.14 -26.02 -14.88
C GLY A 91 -7.86 -25.18 -15.05
N GLU A 92 -7.78 -24.33 -16.08
CA GLU A 92 -6.66 -23.36 -16.14
C GLU A 92 -6.77 -22.30 -15.06
N PRO A 93 -5.63 -21.83 -14.51
CA PRO A 93 -5.63 -20.78 -13.51
C PRO A 93 -6.21 -19.47 -14.08
N THR A 94 -6.99 -18.79 -13.27
CA THR A 94 -7.55 -17.47 -13.58
C THR A 94 -6.57 -16.33 -13.32
N SER A 95 -5.44 -16.63 -12.69
CA SER A 95 -4.34 -15.71 -12.42
C SER A 95 -3.11 -16.14 -13.21
N ASP A 96 -2.50 -15.17 -13.91
CA ASP A 96 -1.22 -15.36 -14.58
C ASP A 96 -0.16 -14.46 -13.93
N PRO A 97 0.87 -15.02 -13.27
CA PRO A 97 1.94 -14.23 -12.68
C PRO A 97 2.63 -13.27 -13.66
N ALA A 98 2.68 -13.62 -14.95
CA ALA A 98 3.27 -12.76 -15.99
C ALA A 98 2.45 -11.50 -16.27
N LEU A 99 1.17 -11.48 -15.93
CA LEU A 99 0.28 -10.33 -16.09
C LEU A 99 0.18 -9.45 -14.84
N ARG A 100 0.74 -9.89 -13.72
CA ARG A 100 0.72 -9.13 -12.46
C ARG A 100 1.56 -7.87 -12.60
N LYS A 101 1.02 -6.75 -12.15
CA LYS A 101 1.77 -5.50 -11.99
C LYS A 101 2.36 -5.39 -10.60
N ASN A 102 3.50 -4.74 -10.52
CA ASN A 102 4.09 -4.33 -9.25
C ASN A 102 3.40 -3.06 -8.77
N ILE A 103 2.81 -3.10 -7.59
CA ILE A 103 2.04 -2.00 -7.02
C ILE A 103 2.59 -1.67 -5.63
N LEU A 104 2.97 -0.41 -5.42
CA LEU A 104 3.31 0.11 -4.10
C LEU A 104 2.12 0.86 -3.52
N ILE A 105 1.59 0.40 -2.40
CA ILE A 105 0.57 1.12 -1.63
C ILE A 105 1.29 1.92 -0.54
N LEU A 106 1.12 3.24 -0.58
CA LEU A 106 1.85 4.18 0.27
C LEU A 106 0.89 5.00 1.14
N ASP A 107 1.13 4.98 2.45
CA ASP A 107 0.43 5.81 3.43
C ASP A 107 1.43 6.56 4.33
N ASP A 108 0.94 7.47 5.12
CA ASP A 108 1.76 8.22 6.08
C ASP A 108 2.11 7.39 7.32
N ILE A 109 1.19 6.60 7.81
CA ILE A 109 1.38 5.77 9.01
C ILE A 109 0.59 4.46 8.96
N ASN A 110 1.22 3.38 9.40
CA ASN A 110 0.55 2.18 9.87
C ASN A 110 0.31 2.31 11.37
N ASP A 111 -0.84 2.82 11.79
CA ASP A 111 -1.14 3.03 13.21
C ASP A 111 -1.77 1.80 13.86
N THR A 112 -2.97 1.44 13.48
CA THR A 112 -3.68 0.27 14.01
C THR A 112 -3.60 -0.95 13.11
N GLY A 113 -3.31 -0.77 11.84
CA GLY A 113 -3.33 -1.79 10.80
C GLY A 113 -4.64 -1.91 10.05
N ALA A 114 -5.70 -1.29 10.54
CA ALA A 114 -7.06 -1.46 10.02
C ALA A 114 -7.20 -1.02 8.55
N THR A 115 -6.53 0.05 8.16
CA THR A 115 -6.56 0.56 6.76
C THR A 115 -5.94 -0.43 5.79
N LEU A 116 -4.78 -0.98 6.14
CA LEU A 116 -4.07 -1.93 5.28
C LEU A 116 -4.78 -3.27 5.19
N ASP A 117 -5.32 -3.76 6.31
CA ASP A 117 -6.14 -4.97 6.33
C ASP A 117 -7.42 -4.80 5.50
N TRP A 118 -8.05 -3.62 5.55
CA TRP A 118 -9.22 -3.34 4.72
C TRP A 118 -8.91 -3.46 3.22
N ILE A 119 -7.76 -2.95 2.78
CA ILE A 119 -7.36 -3.05 1.37
C ILE A 119 -7.17 -4.51 0.96
N ILE A 120 -6.53 -5.32 1.78
CA ILE A 120 -6.35 -6.75 1.53
C ILE A 120 -7.71 -7.44 1.36
N GLU A 121 -8.62 -7.22 2.29
CA GLU A 121 -9.96 -7.81 2.26
C GLU A 121 -10.77 -7.33 1.05
N ASP A 122 -10.73 -6.03 0.75
CA ASP A 122 -11.45 -5.45 -0.38
C ASP A 122 -10.95 -5.99 -1.73
N TRP A 123 -9.65 -5.98 -1.95
CA TRP A 123 -9.09 -6.46 -3.21
C TRP A 123 -9.31 -7.96 -3.41
N GLN A 124 -9.16 -8.76 -2.37
CA GLN A 124 -9.47 -10.19 -2.44
C GLN A 124 -10.97 -10.43 -2.66
N GLY A 125 -11.84 -9.62 -2.05
CA GLY A 125 -13.30 -9.73 -2.17
C GLY A 125 -13.83 -9.37 -3.55
N VAL A 126 -13.16 -8.47 -4.27
CA VAL A 126 -13.57 -8.03 -5.62
C VAL A 126 -13.22 -9.07 -6.69
N ASN A 127 -12.04 -9.68 -6.59
CA ASN A 127 -11.53 -10.62 -7.57
C ASN A 127 -11.26 -11.98 -6.97
N LEU A 128 -12.16 -12.93 -7.25
CA LEU A 128 -12.01 -14.33 -6.86
C LEU A 128 -11.68 -14.49 -5.37
N PRO A 129 -12.63 -14.16 -4.49
CA PRO A 129 -12.44 -14.32 -3.06
C PRO A 129 -12.04 -15.76 -2.74
N ASN A 130 -11.09 -15.93 -1.83
CA ASN A 130 -10.51 -17.19 -1.41
C ASN A 130 -9.64 -17.93 -2.46
N ASP A 131 -9.28 -17.29 -3.57
CA ASP A 131 -8.31 -17.90 -4.49
C ASP A 131 -6.93 -17.96 -3.81
N PRO A 132 -6.28 -19.15 -3.80
CA PRO A 132 -4.97 -19.31 -3.14
C PRO A 132 -3.85 -18.47 -3.77
N ALA A 133 -4.00 -17.97 -5.00
CA ALA A 133 -3.04 -17.10 -5.67
C ALA A 133 -2.82 -15.79 -4.90
N TRP A 134 -3.80 -15.32 -4.12
CA TRP A 134 -3.64 -14.11 -3.30
C TRP A 134 -2.52 -14.22 -2.27
N ALA A 135 -2.24 -15.42 -1.77
CA ALA A 135 -1.14 -15.62 -0.82
C ALA A 135 0.23 -15.26 -1.41
N ASP A 136 0.40 -15.38 -2.73
CA ASP A 136 1.65 -15.09 -3.44
C ASP A 136 1.77 -13.63 -3.89
N ILE A 137 0.75 -12.81 -3.69
CA ILE A 137 0.68 -11.41 -4.17
C ILE A 137 1.18 -10.44 -3.11
N TRP A 138 0.67 -10.55 -1.89
CA TRP A 138 1.02 -9.66 -0.79
C TRP A 138 2.46 -9.85 -0.33
N GLY A 139 3.23 -8.77 -0.34
CA GLY A 139 4.66 -8.80 -0.05
C GLY A 139 5.53 -9.23 -1.23
N ASN A 140 4.93 -9.58 -2.35
CA ASN A 140 5.61 -9.89 -3.60
C ASN A 140 5.42 -8.77 -4.62
N ASN A 141 4.43 -8.84 -5.49
CA ASN A 141 4.16 -7.78 -6.46
C ASN A 141 3.29 -6.64 -5.91
N VAL A 142 2.55 -6.83 -4.82
CA VAL A 142 1.91 -5.74 -4.07
C VAL A 142 2.60 -5.57 -2.73
N ARG A 143 3.15 -4.38 -2.49
CA ARG A 143 3.89 -4.06 -1.28
C ARG A 143 3.33 -2.82 -0.61
N PHE A 144 3.40 -2.80 0.72
CA PHE A 144 2.99 -1.68 1.55
C PHE A 144 4.19 -0.89 2.03
N ALA A 145 4.13 0.42 1.90
CA ALA A 145 5.10 1.34 2.45
C ALA A 145 4.41 2.41 3.30
N VAL A 146 5.05 2.81 4.39
CA VAL A 146 4.58 3.89 5.26
C VAL A 146 5.74 4.76 5.70
N LEU A 147 5.48 6.03 6.00
CA LEU A 147 6.51 6.88 6.59
C LEU A 147 6.80 6.44 8.03
N PHE A 148 5.75 6.15 8.79
CA PHE A 148 5.85 5.66 10.17
C PHE A 148 5.17 4.30 10.32
N ASP A 149 5.91 3.33 10.83
CA ASP A 149 5.35 2.02 11.17
C ASP A 149 5.26 1.87 12.70
N ASN A 150 4.04 1.74 13.21
CA ASN A 150 3.81 1.49 14.62
C ASN A 150 3.95 -0.01 14.91
N LEU A 151 5.01 -0.39 15.58
CA LEU A 151 5.33 -1.78 15.92
C LEU A 151 4.27 -2.47 16.79
N SER A 152 3.42 -1.70 17.48
CA SER A 152 2.25 -2.22 18.20
C SER A 152 0.98 -2.30 17.36
N SER A 153 1.05 -1.99 16.06
CA SER A 153 -0.03 -2.21 15.11
C SER A 153 -0.47 -3.67 15.08
N LYS A 154 -1.76 -3.87 14.82
CA LYS A 154 -2.34 -5.21 14.64
C LYS A 154 -2.56 -5.57 13.18
N PHE A 155 -1.81 -4.95 12.29
CA PHE A 155 -1.82 -5.33 10.88
C PHE A 155 -1.56 -6.82 10.74
N SER A 156 -2.38 -7.51 9.96
CA SER A 156 -2.33 -8.98 9.83
C SER A 156 -1.07 -9.49 9.13
N ARG A 157 -0.34 -8.58 8.47
CA ARG A 157 0.91 -8.84 7.76
C ARG A 157 1.99 -7.87 8.27
N LYS A 158 3.10 -7.85 7.58
CA LYS A 158 4.19 -6.91 7.84
C LYS A 158 4.19 -5.82 6.75
N VAL A 159 4.46 -4.58 7.16
CA VAL A 159 4.78 -3.50 6.21
C VAL A 159 6.11 -3.83 5.53
N ASP A 160 6.17 -3.70 4.21
CA ASP A 160 7.36 -4.07 3.44
C ASP A 160 8.46 -3.02 3.58
N TYR A 161 8.07 -1.74 3.58
CA TYR A 161 9.00 -0.61 3.68
C TYR A 161 8.49 0.44 4.65
N SER A 162 9.36 0.92 5.50
CA SER A 162 9.07 2.05 6.40
C SER A 162 10.29 2.95 6.55
N ALA A 163 10.05 4.24 6.75
CA ALA A 163 11.12 5.18 7.02
C ALA A 163 11.50 5.23 8.50
N VAL A 164 10.50 5.21 9.37
CA VAL A 164 10.67 5.31 10.82
C VAL A 164 9.79 4.27 11.50
N GLU A 165 10.38 3.54 12.45
CA GLU A 165 9.62 2.67 13.34
C GLU A 165 9.33 3.40 14.66
N ILE A 166 8.11 3.29 15.15
CA ILE A 166 7.68 3.79 16.45
C ILE A 166 6.97 2.67 17.20
N ASN A 167 6.89 2.76 18.53
CA ASN A 167 6.10 1.83 19.32
C ASN A 167 5.17 2.61 20.27
N LYS A 168 3.93 2.77 19.84
CA LYS A 168 2.92 3.51 20.63
C LYS A 168 2.49 2.81 21.90
N ALA A 169 2.79 1.54 22.07
CA ALA A 169 2.59 0.83 23.33
C ALA A 169 3.62 1.25 24.40
N GLU A 170 4.79 1.70 23.99
CA GLU A 170 5.85 2.19 24.89
C GLU A 170 5.80 3.70 25.07
N GLU A 171 5.58 4.46 24.00
CA GLU A 171 5.46 5.91 24.03
C GLU A 171 4.26 6.36 23.19
N ASP A 172 3.22 6.89 23.83
CA ASP A 172 2.04 7.44 23.17
C ASP A 172 2.40 8.73 22.45
N VAL A 173 2.63 8.62 21.13
CA VAL A 173 3.06 9.73 20.25
C VAL A 173 2.05 10.02 19.16
N TRP A 174 1.79 11.30 18.94
CA TRP A 174 1.01 11.82 17.81
C TRP A 174 1.93 12.47 16.78
N ILE A 175 1.93 11.96 15.57
CA ILE A 175 2.70 12.54 14.47
C ILE A 175 1.89 13.72 13.89
N VAL A 176 2.52 14.88 13.79
CA VAL A 176 1.93 16.09 13.18
C VAL A 176 2.66 16.38 11.88
N TYR A 177 2.00 16.12 10.79
CA TYR A 177 2.55 16.28 9.45
C TYR A 177 2.47 17.73 8.95
N PRO A 178 3.31 18.14 7.96
CA PRO A 178 3.28 19.48 7.41
C PRO A 178 1.93 19.88 6.81
N TRP A 179 1.21 18.91 6.23
CA TRP A 179 -0.09 19.14 5.60
C TRP A 179 -1.27 19.18 6.60
N GLU A 180 -1.02 19.01 7.87
CA GLU A 180 -2.03 19.10 8.94
C GLU A 180 -2.00 20.47 9.66
N ARG A 181 -1.15 21.40 9.24
CA ARG A 181 -0.94 22.72 9.87
C ARG A 181 -1.68 23.82 9.13
#